data_0239e42c4d6818d6803d40e45fc2f3e6
#
_entry.id   0239e42c4d6818d6803d40e45fc2f3e6
#
_cell.length_a   1.000
_cell.length_b   1.000
_cell.length_c   1.000
_cell.angle_alpha   90.00
_cell.angle_beta   90.00
_cell.angle_gamma   90.00
#
_symmetry.space_group_name_H-M   'P 1'
#
loop_
_entity.id
_entity.type
_entity.pdbx_description
1 polymer ?
#
loop_
_entity_poly.entity_id
_entity_poly.type
_entity_poly.pdbx_seq_one_letter_code
_entity_poly.pdbx_strand_id
1 'polypeptide(L)'
;HVAATGGSTNAQLHICALARVMGIPMDLAAFDAIQRDVPCVAKFKPSSKFNMYDYYKAGGVGATMKAIERYLDPDARLATGGTVGEFLARFRRRVDPEIIRTADEPLYPDGCFAVLHGNLAPDGCIVKKSGVVPEMFHHRGPADCFDSEDALRAAMTEKSIKPGDVLVIRYE
;
A
#
# COMPACT_ATOMS: atom_id res chain seq x y z
N HIS A 1 9.42 0.25 0.35
CA HIS A 1 8.82 1.59 0.26
C HIS A 1 7.29 1.53 0.14
N VAL A 2 6.73 0.76 -0.79
CA VAL A 2 5.26 0.65 -1.00
C VAL A 2 4.55 0.20 0.29
N ALA A 3 5.11 -0.80 0.99
CA ALA A 3 4.62 -1.26 2.29
C ALA A 3 4.56 -0.12 3.32
N ALA A 4 5.61 0.69 3.36
CA ALA A 4 5.78 1.75 4.35
C ALA A 4 4.94 3.01 4.10
N THR A 5 4.38 3.20 2.89
CA THR A 5 3.72 4.47 2.50
C THR A 5 2.28 4.31 2.04
N GLY A 6 1.74 3.12 2.01
CA GLY A 6 0.38 2.89 1.52
C GLY A 6 0.16 3.40 0.10
N GLY A 7 1.10 3.12 -0.80
CA GLY A 7 1.00 3.45 -2.21
C GLY A 7 -0.24 2.87 -2.91
N SER A 8 -0.20 2.72 -4.21
CA SER A 8 -1.30 2.10 -4.97
C SER A 8 -1.25 0.57 -4.89
N THR A 9 -2.40 -0.09 -4.84
CA THR A 9 -2.53 -1.55 -5.01
C THR A 9 -1.98 -2.02 -6.37
N ASN A 10 -1.99 -1.15 -7.38
CA ASN A 10 -1.37 -1.43 -8.68
C ASN A 10 0.14 -1.70 -8.59
N ALA A 11 0.80 -1.21 -7.53
CA ALA A 11 2.23 -1.47 -7.34
C ALA A 11 2.52 -2.97 -7.17
N GLN A 12 1.67 -3.71 -6.45
CA GLN A 12 1.84 -5.16 -6.29
C GLN A 12 1.71 -5.87 -7.64
N LEU A 13 0.67 -5.52 -8.40
CA LEU A 13 0.45 -6.09 -9.73
C LEU A 13 1.67 -5.86 -10.64
N HIS A 14 2.12 -4.62 -10.73
CA HIS A 14 3.22 -4.25 -11.63
C HIS A 14 4.58 -4.78 -11.15
N ILE A 15 4.86 -4.79 -9.85
CA ILE A 15 6.11 -5.33 -9.30
C ILE A 15 6.18 -6.84 -9.55
N CYS A 16 5.11 -7.59 -9.29
CA CYS A 16 5.06 -9.02 -9.57
C CYS A 16 5.17 -9.32 -11.07
N ALA A 17 4.52 -8.53 -11.92
CA ALA A 17 4.63 -8.68 -13.37
C ALA A 17 6.06 -8.42 -13.87
N LEU A 18 6.70 -7.35 -13.38
CA LEU A 18 8.08 -7.02 -13.72
C LEU A 18 9.05 -8.09 -13.24
N ALA A 19 8.91 -8.57 -12.01
CA ALA A 19 9.71 -9.65 -11.45
C ALA A 19 9.61 -10.91 -12.30
N ARG A 20 8.40 -11.29 -12.73
CA ARG A 20 8.17 -12.43 -13.62
C ARG A 20 8.89 -12.29 -14.96
N VAL A 21 8.84 -11.12 -15.58
CA VAL A 21 9.57 -10.85 -16.84
C VAL A 21 11.08 -10.98 -16.66
N MET A 22 11.59 -10.59 -15.49
CA MET A 22 13.01 -10.66 -15.15
C MET A 22 13.45 -12.03 -14.61
N GLY A 23 12.55 -13.01 -14.49
CA GLY A 23 12.84 -14.32 -13.92
C GLY A 23 13.10 -14.30 -12.41
N ILE A 24 12.65 -13.26 -11.71
CA ILE A 24 12.79 -13.11 -10.25
C ILE A 24 11.56 -13.71 -9.58
N PRO A 25 11.73 -14.69 -8.64
CA PRO A 25 10.61 -15.27 -7.92
C PRO A 25 10.02 -14.23 -6.95
N MET A 26 8.87 -13.67 -7.32
CA MET A 26 8.10 -12.76 -6.49
C MET A 26 6.62 -12.97 -6.73
N ASP A 27 5.94 -13.41 -5.70
CA ASP A 27 4.51 -13.66 -5.68
C ASP A 27 3.83 -12.87 -4.53
N LEU A 28 2.54 -13.09 -4.35
CA LEU A 28 1.79 -12.44 -3.27
C LEU A 28 2.27 -12.87 -1.89
N ALA A 29 2.78 -14.09 -1.72
CA ALA A 29 3.30 -14.57 -0.44
C ALA A 29 4.59 -13.83 -0.05
N ALA A 30 5.52 -13.65 -1.00
CA ALA A 30 6.72 -12.85 -0.80
C ALA A 30 6.37 -11.39 -0.49
N PHE A 31 5.34 -10.85 -1.16
CA PHE A 31 4.87 -9.50 -0.90
C PHE A 31 4.26 -9.37 0.50
N ASP A 32 3.46 -10.36 0.93
CA ASP A 32 2.84 -10.38 2.26
C ASP A 32 3.89 -10.46 3.39
N ALA A 33 4.95 -11.24 3.20
CA ALA A 33 6.05 -11.30 4.15
C ALA A 33 6.67 -9.90 4.38
N ILE A 34 6.94 -9.16 3.30
CA ILE A 34 7.45 -7.78 3.40
C ILE A 34 6.44 -6.86 4.11
N GLN A 35 5.13 -7.03 3.84
CA GLN A 35 4.09 -6.22 4.47
C GLN A 35 3.98 -6.46 5.98
N ARG A 36 4.29 -7.66 6.45
CA ARG A 36 4.25 -7.99 7.88
C ARG A 36 5.42 -7.39 8.66
N ASP A 37 6.58 -7.26 8.00
CA ASP A 37 7.81 -6.83 8.67
C ASP A 37 8.00 -5.31 8.62
N VAL A 38 7.64 -4.67 7.52
CA VAL A 38 7.91 -3.24 7.29
C VAL A 38 6.76 -2.37 7.78
N PRO A 39 6.96 -1.51 8.79
CA PRO A 39 5.89 -0.68 9.34
C PRO A 39 5.42 0.39 8.36
N CYS A 40 4.14 0.78 8.49
CA CYS A 40 3.58 1.90 7.75
C CYS A 40 3.97 3.22 8.43
N VAL A 41 4.83 4.01 7.79
CA VAL A 41 5.35 5.28 8.35
C VAL A 41 4.73 6.52 7.71
N ALA A 42 4.03 6.37 6.58
CA ALA A 42 3.34 7.49 5.93
C ALA A 42 2.09 7.00 5.20
N LYS A 43 1.09 7.89 5.04
CA LYS A 43 -0.09 7.66 4.20
C LYS A 43 -0.57 8.96 3.58
N PHE A 44 -1.20 8.86 2.39
CA PHE A 44 -1.58 10.01 1.58
C PHE A 44 -3.03 9.93 1.13
N LYS A 45 -3.56 11.02 0.56
CA LYS A 45 -4.89 11.02 -0.04
C LYS A 45 -5.09 9.82 -0.96
N PRO A 46 -6.29 9.19 -0.91
CA PRO A 46 -7.48 9.56 -0.14
C PRO A 46 -7.47 9.09 1.33
N SER A 47 -6.49 8.28 1.76
CA SER A 47 -6.42 7.70 3.12
C SER A 47 -5.90 8.66 4.19
N SER A 48 -5.59 9.91 3.83
CA SER A 48 -5.02 10.94 4.71
C SER A 48 -5.35 12.33 4.18
N LYS A 49 -5.12 13.38 4.99
CA LYS A 49 -5.22 14.79 4.57
C LYS A 49 -4.07 15.22 3.67
N PHE A 50 -2.92 14.54 3.74
CA PHE A 50 -1.70 14.90 3.01
C PHE A 50 -1.72 14.41 1.56
N ASN A 51 -1.13 15.19 0.66
CA ASN A 51 -0.94 14.87 -0.75
C ASN A 51 0.54 14.62 -1.09
N MET A 52 0.83 14.31 -2.36
CA MET A 52 2.20 14.02 -2.80
C MET A 52 3.14 15.23 -2.76
N TYR A 53 2.61 16.46 -2.83
CA TYR A 53 3.41 17.67 -2.68
C TYR A 53 3.83 17.87 -1.21
N ASP A 54 2.93 17.61 -0.27
CA ASP A 54 3.25 17.61 1.16
C ASP A 54 4.34 16.58 1.47
N TYR A 55 4.22 15.39 0.90
CA TYR A 55 5.23 14.33 0.99
C TYR A 55 6.60 14.76 0.46
N TYR A 56 6.63 15.38 -0.72
CA TYR A 56 7.87 15.91 -1.29
C TYR A 56 8.54 16.93 -0.35
N LYS A 57 7.77 17.84 0.22
CA LYS A 57 8.27 18.86 1.19
C LYS A 57 8.77 18.23 2.48
N ALA A 58 8.12 17.16 2.94
CA ALA A 58 8.51 16.42 4.15
C ALA A 58 9.80 15.59 3.98
N GLY A 59 10.42 15.60 2.80
CA GLY A 59 11.65 14.87 2.51
C GLY A 59 11.48 13.74 1.50
N GLY A 60 10.24 13.34 1.18
CA GLY A 60 9.90 12.42 0.10
C GLY A 60 10.45 11.01 0.29
N VAL A 61 10.74 10.34 -0.83
CA VAL A 61 11.22 8.94 -0.84
C VAL A 61 12.46 8.74 0.03
N GLY A 62 13.43 9.66 -0.03
CA GLY A 62 14.65 9.55 0.76
C GLY A 62 14.40 9.61 2.27
N ALA A 63 13.46 10.46 2.73
CA ALA A 63 13.06 10.50 4.12
C ALA A 63 12.36 9.23 4.57
N THR A 64 11.47 8.67 3.73
CA THR A 64 10.85 7.37 4.00
C THR A 64 11.86 6.25 4.08
N MET A 65 12.79 6.18 3.11
CA MET A 65 13.88 5.19 3.14
C MET A 65 14.72 5.33 4.41
N LYS A 66 15.01 6.55 4.84
CA LYS A 66 15.73 6.79 6.09
C LYS A 66 14.93 6.34 7.32
N ALA A 67 13.62 6.57 7.34
CA ALA A 67 12.75 6.14 8.42
C ALA A 67 12.68 4.61 8.57
N ILE A 68 12.80 3.87 7.46
CA ILE A 68 12.76 2.41 7.45
C ILE A 68 14.13 1.77 7.15
N GLU A 69 15.24 2.48 7.37
CA GLU A 69 16.60 2.07 6.97
C GLU A 69 16.95 0.65 7.43
N ARG A 70 16.56 0.26 8.63
CA ARG A 70 16.84 -1.07 9.21
C ARG A 70 16.16 -2.23 8.47
N TYR A 71 15.18 -1.95 7.61
CA TYR A 71 14.47 -2.93 6.79
C TYR A 71 14.94 -2.94 5.33
N LEU A 72 15.94 -2.16 5.00
CA LEU A 72 16.49 -2.07 3.65
C LEU A 72 17.83 -2.80 3.57
N ASP A 73 18.07 -3.42 2.42
CA ASP A 73 19.40 -3.95 2.09
C ASP A 73 20.31 -2.77 1.72
N PRO A 74 21.35 -2.48 2.54
CA PRO A 74 22.26 -1.36 2.27
C PRO A 74 23.11 -1.54 1.02
N ASP A 75 23.34 -2.79 0.58
CA ASP A 75 24.15 -3.13 -0.58
C ASP A 75 23.35 -3.16 -1.89
N ALA A 76 22.01 -3.07 -1.78
CA ALA A 76 21.13 -3.01 -2.95
C ALA A 76 21.49 -1.81 -3.84
N ARG A 77 21.63 -2.05 -5.14
CA ARG A 77 22.01 -1.02 -6.12
C ARG A 77 20.84 -0.12 -6.47
N LEU A 78 21.12 1.17 -6.60
CA LEU A 78 20.17 2.16 -7.07
C LEU A 78 20.34 2.40 -8.59
N ALA A 79 19.23 2.61 -9.28
CA ALA A 79 19.24 2.97 -10.71
C ALA A 79 20.01 4.29 -11.00
N THR A 80 20.13 5.16 -10.00
CA THR A 80 20.90 6.41 -10.06
C THR A 80 22.39 6.23 -9.83
N GLY A 81 22.86 4.99 -9.61
CA GLY A 81 24.23 4.65 -9.25
C GLY A 81 24.44 4.59 -7.72
N GLY A 82 25.46 3.85 -7.32
CA GLY A 82 25.77 3.58 -5.92
C GLY A 82 24.81 2.59 -5.26
N THR A 83 24.83 2.56 -3.92
CA THR A 83 24.01 1.68 -3.11
C THR A 83 23.00 2.44 -2.24
N VAL A 84 22.02 1.74 -1.70
CA VAL A 84 21.05 2.28 -0.73
C VAL A 84 21.77 2.86 0.48
N GLY A 85 22.76 2.14 1.03
CA GLY A 85 23.53 2.59 2.18
C GLY A 85 24.30 3.89 1.91
N GLU A 86 24.98 4.00 0.75
CA GLU A 86 25.67 5.22 0.33
C GLU A 86 24.70 6.41 0.18
N PHE A 87 23.53 6.17 -0.40
CA PHE A 87 22.49 7.19 -0.54
C PHE A 87 22.01 7.67 0.84
N LEU A 88 21.67 6.76 1.73
CA LEU A 88 21.15 7.08 3.07
C LEU A 88 22.22 7.76 3.96
N ALA A 89 23.50 7.38 3.81
CA ALA A 89 24.61 8.05 4.49
C ALA A 89 24.76 9.51 4.10
N ARG A 90 24.37 9.89 2.88
CA ARG A 90 24.43 11.26 2.34
C ARG A 90 23.14 12.04 2.49
N PHE A 91 22.04 11.38 2.86
CA PHE A 91 20.73 12.03 2.97
C PHE A 91 20.72 13.05 4.11
N ARG A 92 20.40 14.34 3.81
CA ARG A 92 20.44 15.47 4.74
C ARG A 92 19.18 16.34 4.71
N ARG A 93 18.12 15.89 4.05
CA ARG A 93 16.88 16.68 4.03
C ARG A 93 16.18 16.59 5.40
N ARG A 94 15.56 17.71 5.79
CA ARG A 94 14.67 17.71 6.95
C ARG A 94 13.49 16.79 6.70
N VAL A 95 13.14 16.02 7.72
CA VAL A 95 11.96 15.16 7.72
C VAL A 95 10.88 15.84 8.55
N ASP A 96 9.67 15.90 8.03
CA ASP A 96 8.50 16.35 8.79
C ASP A 96 7.85 15.12 9.47
N PRO A 97 7.91 15.01 10.81
CA PRO A 97 7.41 13.85 11.53
C PRO A 97 5.88 13.76 11.57
N GLU A 98 5.16 14.83 11.22
CA GLU A 98 3.70 14.78 11.07
C GLU A 98 3.30 13.97 9.83
N ILE A 99 4.13 14.00 8.79
CA ILE A 99 3.86 13.37 7.49
C ILE A 99 4.58 12.03 7.36
N ILE A 100 5.85 11.95 7.77
CA ILE A 100 6.68 10.74 7.73
C ILE A 100 7.11 10.39 9.14
N ARG A 101 6.50 9.36 9.71
CA ARG A 101 6.81 8.84 11.04
C ARG A 101 8.14 8.07 11.04
N THR A 102 8.67 7.81 12.22
CA THR A 102 9.80 6.89 12.40
C THR A 102 9.30 5.44 12.41
N ALA A 103 10.21 4.49 12.19
CA ALA A 103 9.87 3.07 12.32
C ALA A 103 9.64 2.63 13.78
N ASP A 104 10.04 3.43 14.76
CA ASP A 104 9.79 3.19 16.19
C ASP A 104 8.43 3.73 16.64
N GLU A 105 7.91 4.75 15.95
CA GLU A 105 6.59 5.33 16.18
C GLU A 105 5.78 5.36 14.87
N PRO A 106 5.47 4.21 14.27
CA PRO A 106 4.80 4.14 12.97
C PRO A 106 3.32 4.48 13.08
N LEU A 107 2.66 4.68 11.93
CA LEU A 107 1.20 4.76 11.84
C LEU A 107 0.54 3.39 12.09
N TYR A 108 1.18 2.32 11.60
CA TYR A 108 0.81 0.93 11.84
C TYR A 108 2.10 0.12 12.03
N PRO A 109 2.12 -0.87 12.94
CA PRO A 109 3.31 -1.67 13.22
C PRO A 109 3.73 -2.58 12.05
N ASP A 110 2.82 -2.84 11.13
CA ASP A 110 2.99 -3.59 9.88
C ASP A 110 2.67 -2.71 8.67
N GLY A 111 2.84 -3.25 7.46
CA GLY A 111 2.64 -2.51 6.22
C GLY A 111 1.20 -2.04 5.98
N CYS A 112 1.08 -1.13 5.03
CA CYS A 112 -0.18 -0.48 4.69
C CYS A 112 -1.14 -1.37 3.88
N PHE A 113 -0.73 -2.59 3.52
CA PHE A 113 -1.52 -3.56 2.78
C PHE A 113 -1.63 -4.88 3.56
N ALA A 114 -2.55 -5.73 3.14
CA ALA A 114 -2.65 -7.11 3.59
C ALA A 114 -2.99 -8.00 2.41
N VAL A 115 -2.44 -9.20 2.37
CA VAL A 115 -2.87 -10.27 1.48
C VAL A 115 -3.86 -11.14 2.25
N LEU A 116 -5.05 -11.29 1.69
CA LEU A 116 -6.12 -12.10 2.29
C LEU A 116 -6.42 -13.29 1.40
N HIS A 117 -6.83 -14.38 2.01
CA HIS A 117 -7.23 -15.61 1.34
C HIS A 117 -8.62 -16.02 1.79
N GLY A 118 -9.41 -16.59 0.89
CA GLY A 118 -10.75 -17.08 1.20
C GLY A 118 -11.38 -17.78 0.00
N ASN A 119 -12.61 -18.25 0.17
CA ASN A 119 -13.34 -18.94 -0.90
C ASN A 119 -13.62 -18.05 -2.12
N LEU A 120 -13.70 -16.74 -1.94
CA LEU A 120 -13.86 -15.77 -3.02
C LEU A 120 -12.54 -15.52 -3.76
N ALA A 121 -11.40 -15.59 -3.06
CA ALA A 121 -10.07 -15.36 -3.59
C ALA A 121 -9.09 -16.41 -3.04
N PRO A 122 -9.16 -17.66 -3.52
CA PRO A 122 -8.33 -18.76 -3.00
C PRO A 122 -6.83 -18.52 -3.23
N ASP A 123 -6.48 -17.88 -4.34
CA ASP A 123 -5.10 -17.55 -4.70
C ASP A 123 -4.63 -16.23 -4.06
N GLY A 124 -5.48 -15.60 -3.27
CA GLY A 124 -5.20 -14.35 -2.57
C GLY A 124 -5.76 -13.11 -3.25
N CYS A 125 -6.00 -12.11 -2.42
CA CYS A 125 -6.34 -10.75 -2.85
C CYS A 125 -5.62 -9.73 -1.97
N ILE A 126 -5.58 -8.48 -2.43
CA ILE A 126 -4.88 -7.40 -1.74
C ILE A 126 -5.87 -6.38 -1.21
N VAL A 127 -5.72 -6.06 0.06
CA VAL A 127 -6.47 -5.00 0.73
C VAL A 127 -5.51 -3.89 1.15
N LYS A 128 -5.86 -2.65 0.80
CA LYS A 128 -5.16 -1.47 1.30
C LYS A 128 -5.69 -1.13 2.70
N LYS A 129 -5.08 -1.72 3.73
CA LYS A 129 -5.43 -1.55 5.14
C LYS A 129 -5.52 -0.08 5.55
N SER A 130 -4.57 0.73 5.07
CA SER A 130 -4.50 2.15 5.40
C SER A 130 -5.70 2.97 4.92
N GLY A 131 -6.53 2.41 4.05
CA GLY A 131 -7.77 3.02 3.56
C GLY A 131 -9.04 2.44 4.19
N VAL A 132 -8.92 1.44 5.05
CA VAL A 132 -10.04 0.80 5.73
C VAL A 132 -10.25 1.45 7.10
N VAL A 133 -11.47 1.87 7.40
CA VAL A 133 -11.82 2.36 8.74
C VAL A 133 -11.91 1.19 9.73
N PRO A 134 -11.55 1.38 11.01
CA PRO A 134 -11.46 0.29 11.98
C PRO A 134 -12.72 -0.60 12.05
N GLU A 135 -13.89 -0.01 11.95
CA GLU A 135 -15.19 -0.69 12.05
C GLU A 135 -15.42 -1.66 10.87
N MET A 136 -14.71 -1.45 9.74
CA MET A 136 -14.85 -2.25 8.53
C MET A 136 -13.78 -3.36 8.40
N PHE A 137 -12.91 -3.54 9.39
CA PHE A 137 -12.02 -4.72 9.41
C PHE A 137 -12.79 -6.04 9.55
N HIS A 138 -13.98 -5.98 10.10
CA HIS A 138 -14.92 -7.10 10.17
C HIS A 138 -16.28 -6.62 9.69
N HIS A 139 -16.74 -7.13 8.55
CA HIS A 139 -18.04 -6.80 8.00
C HIS A 139 -18.73 -8.05 7.44
N ARG A 140 -20.04 -8.11 7.59
CA ARG A 140 -20.90 -9.12 7.00
C ARG A 140 -22.18 -8.47 6.52
N GLY A 141 -22.50 -8.67 5.25
CA GLY A 141 -23.70 -8.12 4.64
C GLY A 141 -24.13 -8.88 3.39
N PRO A 142 -25.29 -8.56 2.82
CA PRO A 142 -25.70 -9.06 1.52
C PRO A 142 -24.68 -8.65 0.46
N ALA A 143 -24.39 -9.55 -0.49
CA ALA A 143 -23.55 -9.22 -1.65
C ALA A 143 -24.44 -8.64 -2.75
N ASP A 144 -24.11 -7.44 -3.21
CA ASP A 144 -24.70 -6.79 -4.38
C ASP A 144 -23.68 -6.79 -5.50
N CYS A 145 -23.93 -7.57 -6.56
CA CYS A 145 -22.97 -7.88 -7.62
C CYS A 145 -23.28 -7.11 -8.89
N PHE A 146 -22.25 -6.44 -9.42
CA PHE A 146 -22.30 -5.65 -10.66
C PHE A 146 -21.32 -6.21 -11.66
N ASP A 147 -21.72 -6.25 -12.93
CA ASP A 147 -20.88 -6.80 -14.02
C ASP A 147 -20.00 -5.75 -14.68
N SER A 148 -20.00 -4.52 -14.16
CA SER A 148 -19.09 -3.44 -14.56
C SER A 148 -19.11 -2.30 -13.54
N GLU A 149 -18.07 -1.46 -13.56
CA GLU A 149 -18.03 -0.22 -12.78
C GLU A 149 -19.19 0.73 -13.17
N ASP A 150 -19.56 0.78 -14.45
CA ASP A 150 -20.66 1.63 -14.90
C ASP A 150 -22.01 1.19 -14.34
N ALA A 151 -22.25 -0.12 -14.22
CA ALA A 151 -23.47 -0.64 -13.58
C ALA A 151 -23.54 -0.25 -12.11
N LEU A 152 -22.41 -0.34 -11.37
CA LEU A 152 -22.34 0.14 -10.00
C LEU A 152 -22.59 1.66 -9.90
N ARG A 153 -22.01 2.46 -10.79
CA ARG A 153 -22.22 3.91 -10.80
C ARG A 153 -23.68 4.28 -11.04
N ALA A 154 -24.37 3.55 -11.93
CA ALA A 154 -25.80 3.74 -12.16
C ALA A 154 -26.60 3.44 -10.88
N ALA A 155 -26.34 2.31 -10.23
CA ALA A 155 -27.00 1.93 -8.98
C ALA A 155 -26.76 2.95 -7.84
N MET A 156 -25.55 3.51 -7.75
CA MET A 156 -25.25 4.60 -6.80
C MET A 156 -26.06 5.86 -7.10
N THR A 157 -26.20 6.22 -8.37
CA THR A 157 -26.98 7.40 -8.80
C THR A 157 -28.47 7.20 -8.51
N GLU A 158 -28.99 6.01 -8.73
CA GLU A 158 -30.38 5.62 -8.45
C GLU A 158 -30.68 5.41 -6.96
N LYS A 159 -29.62 5.43 -6.12
CA LYS A 159 -29.71 5.18 -4.65
C LYS A 159 -30.33 3.83 -4.33
N SER A 160 -30.08 2.82 -5.15
CA SER A 160 -30.59 1.45 -4.94
C SER A 160 -29.76 0.66 -3.92
N ILE A 161 -28.50 1.07 -3.67
CA ILE A 161 -27.59 0.46 -2.70
C ILE A 161 -28.02 0.78 -1.28
N LYS A 162 -28.02 -0.21 -0.40
CA LYS A 162 -28.43 -0.07 1.01
C LYS A 162 -27.22 -0.04 1.93
N PRO A 163 -27.31 0.67 3.06
CA PRO A 163 -26.29 0.57 4.11
C PRO A 163 -26.11 -0.88 4.57
N GLY A 164 -24.87 -1.34 4.59
CA GLY A 164 -24.51 -2.70 4.97
C GLY A 164 -24.30 -3.67 3.81
N ASP A 165 -24.62 -3.27 2.59
CA ASP A 165 -24.35 -4.11 1.40
C ASP A 165 -22.84 -4.23 1.14
N VAL A 166 -22.43 -5.40 0.66
CA VAL A 166 -21.07 -5.67 0.15
C VAL A 166 -21.12 -5.55 -1.38
N LEU A 167 -20.48 -4.52 -1.91
CA LEU A 167 -20.49 -4.27 -3.36
C LEU A 167 -19.39 -5.08 -4.04
N VAL A 168 -19.78 -5.87 -5.04
CA VAL A 168 -18.87 -6.72 -5.80
C VAL A 168 -18.94 -6.32 -7.27
N ILE A 169 -17.81 -5.83 -7.82
CA ILE A 169 -17.68 -5.59 -9.26
C ILE A 169 -16.98 -6.80 -9.87
N ARG A 170 -17.55 -7.33 -10.94
CA ARG A 170 -17.03 -8.50 -11.67
C ARG A 170 -16.48 -8.08 -13.02
N TYR A 171 -15.52 -8.87 -13.53
CA TYR A 171 -14.96 -8.76 -14.90
C TYR A 171 -14.15 -7.47 -15.17
N GLU A 172 -13.62 -6.84 -14.17
CA GLU A 172 -12.76 -5.66 -14.25
C GLU A 172 -11.28 -5.99 -13.88
#